data_2f6f8d745c80b7c65e43c240f73975ba
#
_entry.id   2f6f8d745c80b7c65e43c240f73975ba
#
_cell.length_a   1.000
_cell.length_b   1.000
_cell.length_c   1.000
_cell.angle_alpha   90.00
_cell.angle_beta   90.00
_cell.angle_gamma   90.00
#
_symmetry.space_group_name_H-M   'P 1'
#
loop_
_entity.id
_entity.type
_entity.pdbx_description
1 polymer ?
#
loop_
_entity_poly.entity_id
_entity_poly.type
_entity_poly.pdbx_seq_one_letter_code
_entity_poly.pdbx_strand_id
1 'polypeptide(L)'
;LFVVTMASQNMPGVAAIRAAGYGGKDGIPVSKILTLTGLATLVLAPFGAFALNLSAITAAICMGREAHVDPARRYTAAVSCGALYIVIGVFGGAITGLLTAFPQELVAAVAGLALLGTIGNGLAVAVKEERHREAALITFLVTLSGVVVAGIGSAFWGVVAGALALFVQQYGQPTHSQGD
;
A
#
# COMPACT_ATOMS: atom_id res chain seq x y z
N LEU A 1 7.04 -12.25 3.07
CA LEU A 1 6.09 -11.72 2.11
C LEU A 1 4.78 -11.29 2.78
N PHE A 2 4.11 -12.18 3.55
CA PHE A 2 2.82 -11.91 4.19
C PHE A 2 2.81 -10.63 5.03
N VAL A 3 3.76 -10.46 5.96
CA VAL A 3 3.84 -9.28 6.84
C VAL A 3 3.99 -8.00 6.03
N VAL A 4 4.89 -7.99 5.04
CA VAL A 4 5.12 -6.83 4.19
C VAL A 4 3.87 -6.49 3.38
N THR A 5 3.22 -7.48 2.75
CA THR A 5 1.99 -7.25 1.96
C THR A 5 0.84 -6.76 2.83
N MET A 6 0.69 -7.30 4.04
CA MET A 6 -0.34 -6.82 4.98
C MET A 6 -0.09 -5.37 5.40
N ALA A 7 1.13 -5.03 5.80
CA ALA A 7 1.46 -3.69 6.28
C ALA A 7 1.45 -2.63 5.16
N SER A 8 1.96 -2.98 3.97
CA SER A 8 2.15 -2.01 2.87
C SER A 8 0.93 -1.84 1.96
N GLN A 9 0.08 -2.84 1.85
CA GLN A 9 -1.03 -2.84 0.90
C GLN A 9 -2.40 -3.10 1.55
N ASN A 10 -2.56 -4.20 2.28
CA ASN A 10 -3.87 -4.59 2.78
C ASN A 10 -4.39 -3.64 3.88
N MET A 11 -3.56 -3.30 4.87
CA MET A 11 -3.98 -2.39 5.94
C MET A 11 -4.26 -0.97 5.41
N PRO A 12 -3.39 -0.34 4.60
CA PRO A 12 -3.70 0.96 3.99
C PRO A 12 -4.90 0.90 3.05
N GLY A 13 -5.08 -0.21 2.29
CA GLY A 13 -6.24 -0.42 1.43
C GLY A 13 -7.55 -0.45 2.22
N VAL A 14 -7.58 -1.16 3.34
CA VAL A 14 -8.75 -1.17 4.25
C VAL A 14 -9.00 0.21 4.85
N ALA A 15 -7.94 0.94 5.23
CA ALA A 15 -8.07 2.31 5.73
C ALA A 15 -8.66 3.24 4.66
N ALA A 16 -8.21 3.14 3.40
CA ALA A 16 -8.75 3.90 2.28
C ALA A 16 -10.24 3.60 2.03
N ILE A 17 -10.65 2.32 2.08
CA ILE A 17 -12.05 1.89 1.95
C ILE A 17 -12.92 2.52 3.03
N ARG A 18 -12.45 2.52 4.28
CA ARG A 18 -13.16 3.11 5.42
C ARG A 18 -13.25 4.63 5.30
N ALA A 19 -12.14 5.29 4.92
CA ALA A 19 -12.09 6.73 4.72
C ALA A 19 -13.02 7.21 3.60
N ALA A 20 -13.22 6.39 2.57
CA ALA A 20 -14.15 6.67 1.47
C ALA A 20 -15.64 6.43 1.82
N GLY A 21 -15.94 5.99 3.05
CA GLY A 21 -17.31 5.78 3.54
C GLY A 21 -17.89 4.38 3.27
N TYR A 22 -17.09 3.44 2.73
CA TYR A 22 -17.55 2.07 2.43
C TYR A 22 -17.35 1.07 3.57
N GLY A 23 -17.00 1.54 4.78
CA GLY A 23 -16.65 0.72 5.95
C GLY A 23 -17.76 0.51 7.00
N GLY A 24 -19.04 0.82 6.70
CA GLY A 24 -20.17 0.66 7.62
C GLY A 24 -20.57 -0.79 7.91
N LYS A 25 -21.61 -1.00 8.74
CA LYS A 25 -22.13 -2.35 9.09
C LYS A 25 -22.59 -3.14 7.86
N ASP A 26 -23.10 -2.44 6.83
CA ASP A 26 -23.50 -2.98 5.53
C ASP A 26 -22.43 -2.74 4.45
N GLY A 27 -21.21 -2.44 4.87
CA GLY A 27 -20.10 -2.09 3.99
C GLY A 27 -19.45 -3.30 3.33
N ILE A 28 -18.38 -3.02 2.59
CA ILE A 28 -17.63 -4.02 1.84
C ILE A 28 -17.09 -5.12 2.78
N PRO A 29 -17.33 -6.42 2.49
CA PRO A 29 -16.88 -7.53 3.33
C PRO A 29 -15.38 -7.77 3.17
N VAL A 30 -14.56 -6.93 3.80
CA VAL A 30 -13.08 -6.92 3.69
C VAL A 30 -12.49 -8.31 3.94
N SER A 31 -12.99 -9.03 4.96
CA SER A 31 -12.50 -10.38 5.28
C SER A 31 -12.69 -11.35 4.11
N LYS A 32 -13.85 -11.33 3.45
CA LYS A 32 -14.12 -12.19 2.28
C LYS A 32 -13.22 -11.83 1.11
N ILE A 33 -12.96 -10.54 0.88
CA ILE A 33 -12.07 -10.07 -0.20
C ILE A 33 -10.65 -10.55 0.07
N LEU A 34 -10.13 -10.38 1.28
CA LEU A 34 -8.80 -10.85 1.65
C LEU A 34 -8.66 -12.38 1.53
N THR A 35 -9.71 -13.13 1.90
CA THR A 35 -9.70 -14.59 1.76
C THR A 35 -9.71 -15.00 0.28
N LEU A 36 -10.55 -14.36 -0.56
CA LEU A 36 -10.63 -14.66 -1.99
C LEU A 36 -9.34 -14.29 -2.73
N THR A 37 -8.75 -13.13 -2.45
CA THR A 37 -7.48 -12.72 -3.06
C THR A 37 -6.33 -13.62 -2.60
N GLY A 38 -6.31 -14.03 -1.33
CA GLY A 38 -5.36 -15.00 -0.80
C GLY A 38 -5.49 -16.37 -1.46
N LEU A 39 -6.71 -16.89 -1.61
CA LEU A 39 -6.96 -18.16 -2.29
C LEU A 39 -6.59 -18.09 -3.77
N ALA A 40 -6.94 -17.02 -4.47
CA ALA A 40 -6.56 -16.80 -5.86
C ALA A 40 -5.02 -16.72 -6.00
N THR A 41 -4.32 -16.08 -5.07
CA THR A 41 -2.86 -16.05 -5.03
C THR A 41 -2.28 -17.47 -4.91
N LEU A 42 -2.82 -18.30 -4.01
CA LEU A 42 -2.37 -19.68 -3.83
C LEU A 42 -2.56 -20.52 -5.10
N VAL A 43 -3.71 -20.38 -5.76
CA VAL A 43 -4.03 -21.12 -7.01
C VAL A 43 -3.13 -20.67 -8.17
N LEU A 44 -2.81 -19.37 -8.25
CA LEU A 44 -2.05 -18.79 -9.35
C LEU A 44 -0.53 -18.80 -9.10
N ALA A 45 -0.08 -19.01 -7.85
CA ALA A 45 1.34 -19.03 -7.49
C ALA A 45 2.19 -20.03 -8.34
N PRO A 46 1.74 -21.27 -8.63
CA PRO A 46 2.49 -22.18 -9.48
C PRO A 46 2.70 -21.66 -10.91
N PHE A 47 1.86 -20.75 -11.37
CA PHE A 47 1.94 -20.12 -12.69
C PHE A 47 2.77 -18.82 -12.68
N GLY A 48 3.44 -18.52 -11.57
CA GLY A 48 4.30 -17.34 -11.44
C GLY A 48 3.55 -16.04 -11.19
N ALA A 49 2.27 -16.09 -10.80
CA ALA A 49 1.52 -14.88 -10.49
C ALA A 49 2.01 -14.22 -9.19
N PHE A 50 2.00 -12.89 -9.19
CA PHE A 50 2.27 -12.11 -8.00
C PHE A 50 1.12 -12.19 -6.99
N ALA A 51 1.43 -11.89 -5.72
CA ALA A 51 0.43 -11.86 -4.66
C ALA A 51 -0.67 -10.83 -4.97
N LEU A 52 -1.92 -11.27 -5.02
CA LEU A 52 -3.08 -10.41 -5.14
C LEU A 52 -3.38 -9.79 -3.77
N ASN A 53 -3.52 -8.48 -3.72
CA ASN A 53 -3.77 -7.73 -2.50
C ASN A 53 -4.67 -6.51 -2.78
N LEU A 54 -5.08 -5.82 -1.70
CA LEU A 54 -5.76 -4.55 -1.82
C LEU A 54 -4.74 -3.48 -2.25
N SER A 55 -5.03 -2.80 -3.35
CA SER A 55 -4.15 -1.74 -3.87
C SER A 55 -4.51 -0.41 -3.22
N ALA A 56 -3.78 0.01 -2.21
CA ALA A 56 -4.08 1.21 -1.43
C ALA A 56 -4.12 2.49 -2.29
N ILE A 57 -3.15 2.65 -3.19
CA ILE A 57 -3.03 3.85 -4.05
C ILE A 57 -4.13 3.87 -5.11
N THR A 58 -4.29 2.78 -5.87
CA THR A 58 -5.33 2.67 -6.90
C THR A 58 -6.72 2.75 -6.29
N ALA A 59 -6.93 2.16 -5.11
CA ALA A 59 -8.17 2.26 -4.37
C ALA A 59 -8.50 3.72 -4.02
N ALA A 60 -7.53 4.49 -3.51
CA ALA A 60 -7.73 5.90 -3.20
C ALA A 60 -8.12 6.72 -4.44
N ILE A 61 -7.46 6.47 -5.59
CA ILE A 61 -7.77 7.14 -6.86
C ILE A 61 -9.18 6.78 -7.35
N CYS A 62 -9.51 5.48 -7.41
CA CYS A 62 -10.81 5.01 -7.92
C CYS A 62 -11.99 5.39 -7.00
N MET A 63 -11.75 5.59 -5.70
CA MET A 63 -12.76 6.01 -4.74
C MET A 63 -12.83 7.52 -4.55
N GLY A 64 -11.93 8.28 -5.17
CA GLY A 64 -11.89 9.74 -5.13
C GLY A 64 -13.05 10.41 -5.87
N ARG A 65 -13.26 11.71 -5.58
CA ARG A 65 -14.25 12.53 -6.28
C ARG A 65 -13.88 12.75 -7.75
N GLU A 66 -12.60 12.67 -8.08
CA GLU A 66 -12.04 12.76 -9.42
C GLU A 66 -12.52 11.61 -10.32
N ALA A 67 -12.75 10.42 -9.74
CA ALA A 67 -13.28 9.28 -10.48
C ALA A 67 -14.76 9.47 -10.86
N HIS A 68 -15.58 9.88 -9.91
CA HIS A 68 -16.98 10.27 -10.14
C HIS A 68 -17.53 11.03 -8.94
N VAL A 69 -18.36 12.06 -9.21
CA VAL A 69 -19.02 12.86 -8.15
C VAL A 69 -19.94 11.98 -7.32
N ASP A 70 -20.73 11.12 -7.97
CA ASP A 70 -21.62 10.16 -7.31
C ASP A 70 -20.84 8.94 -6.80
N PRO A 71 -20.80 8.67 -5.47
CA PRO A 71 -20.12 7.52 -4.91
C PRO A 71 -20.62 6.18 -5.44
N ALA A 72 -21.91 6.08 -5.80
CA ALA A 72 -22.51 4.84 -6.33
C ALA A 72 -21.98 4.46 -7.72
N ARG A 73 -21.40 5.40 -8.46
CA ARG A 73 -20.85 5.18 -9.80
C ARG A 73 -19.33 5.06 -9.84
N ARG A 74 -18.62 5.24 -8.74
CA ARG A 74 -17.15 5.18 -8.68
C ARG A 74 -16.58 3.81 -9.04
N TYR A 75 -17.37 2.75 -8.92
CA TYR A 75 -16.93 1.41 -9.34
C TYR A 75 -16.58 1.33 -10.84
N THR A 76 -17.15 2.22 -11.68
CA THR A 76 -16.82 2.27 -13.10
C THR A 76 -15.35 2.57 -13.37
N ALA A 77 -14.71 3.39 -12.53
CA ALA A 77 -13.28 3.66 -12.61
C ALA A 77 -12.45 2.39 -12.34
N ALA A 78 -12.84 1.60 -11.32
CA ALA A 78 -12.18 0.33 -11.01
C ALA A 78 -12.37 -0.70 -12.13
N VAL A 79 -13.57 -0.78 -12.72
CA VAL A 79 -13.86 -1.67 -13.88
C VAL A 79 -13.02 -1.27 -15.08
N SER A 80 -12.96 0.03 -15.41
CA SER A 80 -12.15 0.55 -16.52
C SER A 80 -10.65 0.26 -16.30
N CYS A 81 -10.18 0.46 -15.07
CA CYS A 81 -8.80 0.14 -14.69
C CYS A 81 -8.50 -1.36 -14.88
N GLY A 82 -9.41 -2.24 -14.43
CA GLY A 82 -9.28 -3.69 -14.63
C GLY A 82 -9.27 -4.08 -16.12
N ALA A 83 -10.13 -3.49 -16.93
CA ALA A 83 -10.14 -3.71 -18.38
C ALA A 83 -8.82 -3.29 -19.04
N LEU A 84 -8.27 -2.13 -18.66
CA LEU A 84 -6.96 -1.66 -19.14
C LEU A 84 -5.84 -2.62 -18.72
N TYR A 85 -5.86 -3.15 -17.49
CA TYR A 85 -4.87 -4.13 -17.06
C TYR A 85 -4.95 -5.43 -17.85
N ILE A 86 -6.15 -5.89 -18.25
CA ILE A 86 -6.28 -7.06 -19.12
C ILE A 86 -5.65 -6.78 -20.50
N VAL A 87 -5.92 -5.62 -21.09
CA VAL A 87 -5.30 -5.22 -22.37
C VAL A 87 -3.77 -5.16 -22.23
N ILE A 88 -3.26 -4.50 -21.19
CA ILE A 88 -1.82 -4.42 -20.90
C ILE A 88 -1.23 -5.83 -20.71
N GLY A 89 -1.94 -6.73 -20.02
CA GLY A 89 -1.51 -8.11 -19.81
C GLY A 89 -1.40 -8.91 -21.12
N VAL A 90 -2.38 -8.76 -22.01
CA VAL A 90 -2.36 -9.41 -23.33
C VAL A 90 -1.21 -8.92 -24.20
N PHE A 91 -0.93 -7.62 -24.16
CA PHE A 91 0.17 -6.99 -24.91
C PHE A 91 1.46 -6.83 -24.10
N GLY A 92 1.61 -7.56 -23.00
CA GLY A 92 2.69 -7.39 -22.02
C GLY A 92 4.08 -7.43 -22.64
N GLY A 93 4.34 -8.34 -23.60
CA GLY A 93 5.62 -8.41 -24.30
C GLY A 93 5.93 -7.15 -25.12
N ALA A 94 4.96 -6.62 -25.84
CA ALA A 94 5.11 -5.41 -26.65
C ALA A 94 5.31 -4.16 -25.75
N ILE A 95 4.56 -4.08 -24.65
CA ILE A 95 4.68 -2.98 -23.68
C ILE A 95 6.02 -3.02 -22.97
N THR A 96 6.48 -4.21 -22.55
CA THR A 96 7.82 -4.39 -21.99
C THR A 96 8.91 -3.99 -22.99
N GLY A 97 8.80 -4.43 -24.24
CA GLY A 97 9.72 -4.02 -25.30
C GLY A 97 9.75 -2.49 -25.50
N LEU A 98 8.60 -1.83 -25.46
CA LEU A 98 8.52 -0.37 -25.55
C LEU A 98 9.19 0.30 -24.34
N LEU A 99 8.90 -0.16 -23.11
CA LEU A 99 9.48 0.42 -21.90
C LEU A 99 11.00 0.23 -21.82
N THR A 100 11.52 -0.91 -22.31
CA THR A 100 12.96 -1.18 -22.34
C THR A 100 13.70 -0.40 -23.45
N ALA A 101 12.98 0.15 -24.43
CA ALA A 101 13.55 1.04 -25.43
C ALA A 101 13.89 2.44 -24.88
N PHE A 102 13.28 2.82 -23.75
CA PHE A 102 13.59 4.09 -23.07
C PHE A 102 14.79 3.91 -22.11
N PRO A 103 15.61 4.97 -21.92
CA PRO A 103 16.63 4.98 -20.87
C PRO A 103 15.99 4.70 -19.51
N GLN A 104 16.58 3.79 -18.73
CA GLN A 104 16.03 3.39 -17.43
C GLN A 104 15.93 4.57 -16.45
N GLU A 105 16.88 5.51 -16.55
CA GLU A 105 16.91 6.73 -15.75
C GLU A 105 15.70 7.63 -16.03
N LEU A 106 15.28 7.72 -17.29
CA LEU A 106 14.09 8.48 -17.68
C LEU A 106 12.81 7.84 -17.12
N VAL A 107 12.69 6.53 -17.25
CA VAL A 107 11.53 5.78 -16.69
C VAL A 107 11.47 5.94 -15.17
N ALA A 108 12.61 5.80 -14.48
CA ALA A 108 12.69 5.98 -13.03
C ALA A 108 12.36 7.43 -12.61
N ALA A 109 12.84 8.43 -13.34
CA ALA A 109 12.54 9.84 -13.06
C ALA A 109 11.06 10.14 -13.21
N VAL A 110 10.42 9.70 -14.30
CA VAL A 110 8.99 9.90 -14.54
C VAL A 110 8.16 9.18 -13.47
N ALA A 111 8.51 7.94 -13.13
CA ALA A 111 7.83 7.18 -12.07
C ALA A 111 7.99 7.86 -10.71
N GLY A 112 9.19 8.34 -10.38
CA GLY A 112 9.45 9.07 -9.13
C GLY A 112 8.64 10.36 -9.03
N LEU A 113 8.60 11.16 -10.10
CA LEU A 113 7.81 12.38 -10.17
C LEU A 113 6.30 12.10 -10.00
N ALA A 114 5.79 11.07 -10.65
CA ALA A 114 4.38 10.67 -10.53
C ALA A 114 4.01 10.24 -9.09
N LEU A 115 4.95 9.70 -8.34
CA LEU A 115 4.73 9.24 -6.97
C LEU A 115 4.99 10.32 -5.90
N LEU A 116 5.56 11.48 -6.24
CA LEU A 116 5.91 12.53 -5.28
C LEU A 116 4.73 12.97 -4.42
N GLY A 117 3.55 13.17 -5.01
CA GLY A 117 2.34 13.53 -4.29
C GLY A 117 1.92 12.46 -3.28
N THR A 118 1.98 11.19 -3.67
CA THR A 118 1.65 10.05 -2.81
C THR A 118 2.64 9.90 -1.67
N ILE A 119 3.94 10.05 -1.96
CA ILE A 119 5.02 10.01 -0.95
C ILE A 119 4.84 11.15 0.05
N GLY A 120 4.60 12.39 -0.44
CA GLY A 120 4.40 13.56 0.40
C GLY A 120 3.18 13.40 1.32
N ASN A 121 2.05 12.97 0.79
CA ASN A 121 0.85 12.72 1.57
C ASN A 121 1.04 11.58 2.59
N GLY A 122 1.68 10.49 2.19
CA GLY A 122 1.97 9.37 3.08
C GLY A 122 2.87 9.79 4.24
N LEU A 123 3.91 10.55 3.96
CA LEU A 123 4.81 11.06 4.99
C LEU A 123 4.11 12.06 5.92
N ALA A 124 3.31 12.97 5.37
CA ALA A 124 2.53 13.92 6.17
C ALA A 124 1.58 13.21 7.16
N VAL A 125 0.92 12.14 6.71
CA VAL A 125 0.06 11.33 7.59
C VAL A 125 0.88 10.58 8.64
N ALA A 126 2.02 9.99 8.25
CA ALA A 126 2.87 9.20 9.12
C ALA A 126 3.46 10.02 10.30
N VAL A 127 3.78 11.31 10.05
CA VAL A 127 4.36 12.19 11.08
C VAL A 127 3.33 13.07 11.82
N LYS A 128 2.05 12.95 11.48
CA LYS A 128 0.97 13.77 12.04
C LYS A 128 0.78 13.52 13.53
N GLU A 129 0.90 12.26 13.96
CA GLU A 129 0.72 11.87 15.34
C GLU A 129 2.04 11.93 16.08
N GLU A 130 2.18 12.89 17.00
CA GLU A 130 3.44 13.15 17.72
C GLU A 130 3.96 11.94 18.48
N ARG A 131 3.06 11.17 19.07
CA ARG A 131 3.39 9.98 19.86
C ARG A 131 4.09 8.88 19.05
N HIS A 132 3.76 8.75 17.77
CA HIS A 132 4.27 7.68 16.90
C HIS A 132 5.23 8.18 15.82
N ARG A 133 5.53 9.48 15.81
CA ARG A 133 6.34 10.15 14.78
C ARG A 133 7.73 9.54 14.65
N GLU A 134 8.40 9.30 15.76
CA GLU A 134 9.77 8.73 15.74
C GLU A 134 9.78 7.31 15.17
N ALA A 135 8.84 6.47 15.61
CA ALA A 135 8.71 5.11 15.07
C ALA A 135 8.39 5.11 13.56
N ALA A 136 7.54 6.04 13.11
CA ALA A 136 7.24 6.21 11.69
C ALA A 136 8.47 6.64 10.89
N LEU A 137 9.27 7.58 11.41
CA LEU A 137 10.52 8.00 10.77
C LEU A 137 11.56 6.89 10.73
N ILE A 138 11.73 6.13 11.81
CA ILE A 138 12.63 4.96 11.85
C ILE A 138 12.21 3.95 10.79
N THR A 139 10.91 3.60 10.73
CA THR A 139 10.37 2.70 9.71
C THR A 139 10.68 3.19 8.30
N PHE A 140 10.44 4.47 8.04
CA PHE A 140 10.69 5.09 6.74
C PHE A 140 12.18 5.04 6.36
N LEU A 141 13.06 5.46 7.24
CA LEU A 141 14.50 5.51 6.99
C LEU A 141 15.10 4.11 6.77
N VAL A 142 14.70 3.13 7.57
CA VAL A 142 15.16 1.73 7.40
C VAL A 142 14.63 1.17 6.08
N THR A 143 13.38 1.44 5.72
CA THR A 143 12.81 1.00 4.43
C THR A 143 13.55 1.65 3.27
N LEU A 144 13.82 2.95 3.35
CA LEU A 144 14.52 3.71 2.31
C LEU A 144 15.98 3.31 2.13
N SER A 145 16.62 2.80 3.20
CA SER A 145 18.04 2.39 3.17
C SER A 145 18.36 1.29 2.16
N GLY A 146 17.35 0.52 1.71
CA GLY A 146 17.53 -0.59 0.80
C GLY A 146 18.29 -1.78 1.39
N VAL A 147 18.56 -1.80 2.71
CA VAL A 147 19.32 -2.86 3.38
C VAL A 147 18.66 -4.21 3.21
N VAL A 148 19.44 -5.19 2.79
CA VAL A 148 19.03 -6.59 2.68
C VAL A 148 19.79 -7.41 3.71
N VAL A 149 19.08 -8.02 4.67
CA VAL A 149 19.65 -8.88 5.71
C VAL A 149 19.05 -10.28 5.57
N ALA A 150 19.87 -11.29 5.53
CA ALA A 150 19.47 -12.69 5.37
C ALA A 150 18.56 -12.94 4.13
N GLY A 151 18.78 -12.22 3.03
CA GLY A 151 17.95 -12.30 1.82
C GLY A 151 16.58 -11.63 1.93
N ILE A 152 16.28 -10.94 3.04
CA ILE A 152 15.01 -10.24 3.28
C ILE A 152 15.22 -8.73 3.06
N GLY A 153 14.38 -8.13 2.23
CA GLY A 153 14.48 -6.72 1.86
C GLY A 153 14.14 -5.74 2.98
N SER A 154 14.58 -4.49 2.80
CA SER A 154 14.48 -3.39 3.78
C SER A 154 13.04 -3.10 4.24
N ALA A 155 12.02 -3.33 3.42
CA ALA A 155 10.63 -3.10 3.80
C ALA A 155 10.19 -3.95 5.01
N PHE A 156 10.65 -5.20 5.09
CA PHE A 156 10.39 -6.06 6.25
C PHE A 156 11.12 -5.52 7.49
N TRP A 157 12.40 -5.19 7.35
CA TRP A 157 13.20 -4.67 8.45
C TRP A 157 12.73 -3.30 8.93
N GLY A 158 12.17 -2.50 8.02
CA GLY A 158 11.50 -1.25 8.38
C GLY A 158 10.32 -1.48 9.33
N VAL A 159 9.46 -2.44 9.02
CA VAL A 159 8.33 -2.79 9.91
C VAL A 159 8.81 -3.31 11.25
N VAL A 160 9.84 -4.18 11.27
CA VAL A 160 10.44 -4.69 12.51
C VAL A 160 11.04 -3.55 13.34
N ALA A 161 11.83 -2.68 12.74
CA ALA A 161 12.45 -1.55 13.43
C ALA A 161 11.41 -0.58 14.00
N GLY A 162 10.35 -0.29 13.23
CA GLY A 162 9.24 0.55 13.69
C GLY A 162 8.47 -0.08 14.85
N ALA A 163 8.21 -1.39 14.79
CA ALA A 163 7.56 -2.12 15.88
C ALA A 163 8.41 -2.11 17.16
N LEU A 164 9.72 -2.31 17.04
CA LEU A 164 10.65 -2.22 18.17
C LEU A 164 10.69 -0.80 18.75
N ALA A 165 10.73 0.22 17.91
CA ALA A 165 10.70 1.62 18.35
C ALA A 165 9.41 1.92 19.13
N LEU A 166 8.25 1.49 18.63
CA LEU A 166 6.97 1.64 19.34
C LEU A 166 6.98 0.89 20.69
N PHE A 167 7.52 -0.31 20.71
CA PHE A 167 7.61 -1.10 21.93
C PHE A 167 8.47 -0.41 22.99
N VAL A 168 9.64 0.11 22.60
CA VAL A 168 10.54 0.86 23.51
C VAL A 168 9.88 2.13 24.02
N GLN A 169 9.19 2.88 23.15
CA GLN A 169 8.47 4.09 23.53
C GLN A 169 7.35 3.82 24.54
N GLN A 170 6.62 2.70 24.37
CA GLN A 170 5.56 2.33 25.31
C GLN A 170 6.10 1.89 26.67
N TYR A 171 7.25 1.25 26.71
CA TYR A 171 7.89 0.83 27.97
C TYR A 171 8.55 2.00 28.74
N GLY A 172 8.94 3.07 28.04
CA GLY A 172 9.57 4.25 28.62
C GLY A 172 8.62 5.31 29.16
N GLN A 173 7.30 5.18 28.97
CA GLN A 173 6.35 6.12 29.54
C GLN A 173 5.82 5.60 30.88
N PRO A 174 6.11 6.29 32.01
CA PRO A 174 5.42 6.01 33.25
C PRO A 174 3.94 6.29 33.04
N THR A 175 3.10 5.35 33.48
CA THR A 175 1.64 5.49 33.53
C THR A 175 1.32 6.76 34.33
N HIS A 176 1.07 7.89 33.64
CA HIS A 176 0.40 9.01 34.26
C HIS A 176 -1.03 8.54 34.55
N SER A 177 -1.24 8.09 35.79
CA SER A 177 -2.52 7.96 36.43
C SER A 177 -3.28 9.26 36.20
N GLN A 178 -4.35 9.22 35.41
CA GLN A 178 -5.38 10.22 35.46
C GLN A 178 -6.05 10.08 36.84
N GLY A 179 -5.58 10.85 37.77
CA GLY A 179 -6.28 11.16 39.02
C GLY A 179 -6.85 12.55 38.89
N ASP A 180 -8.13 12.62 39.14
CA ASP A 180 -9.07 13.74 39.35
C ASP A 180 -9.75 14.27 38.11
#